data_eff2db3da318f27232ce7cde7de17d56
#
_entry.id   eff2db3da318f27232ce7cde7de17d56
#
_cell.length_a   1.000
_cell.length_b   1.000
_cell.length_c   1.000
_cell.angle_alpha   90.00
_cell.angle_beta   90.00
_cell.angle_gamma   90.00
#
_symmetry.space_group_name_H-M   'P 1'
#
loop_
_entity.id
_entity.type
_entity.pdbx_description
1 polymer ?
#
loop_
_entity_poly.entity_id
_entity_poly.type
_entity_poly.pdbx_seq_one_letter_code
_entity_poly.pdbx_strand_id
1 'polypeptide(L)'
;MMGVPARPAFVLLGDPIPVNSSVIPEPEGWEDSLTGLEGPDLWQRVLVTEVTRAIRYGRALTVVVAEVDGIVELGDQWGTDIARHSLREIAQCLRRLTRTSDYCTRIGLTRFGVVLTETNEVEAINFVERAREEAPRTLPRSGDGVRLAFGWASPLAGESAGSLVLRADRRLMQEMANR
;
A
#
# COMPACT_ATOMS: atom_id res chain seq x y z
N MET A 1 9.75 -30.75 -16.15
CA MET A 1 9.08 -30.32 -14.91
C MET A 1 9.96 -29.24 -14.28
N MET A 2 9.76 -27.98 -14.66
CA MET A 2 10.53 -26.85 -14.13
C MET A 2 9.80 -26.33 -12.88
N GLY A 3 10.47 -26.41 -11.72
CA GLY A 3 9.95 -25.90 -10.47
C GLY A 3 9.85 -24.39 -10.51
N VAL A 4 8.68 -23.88 -10.16
CA VAL A 4 8.46 -22.45 -9.93
C VAL A 4 9.38 -22.02 -8.79
N PRO A 5 10.22 -20.97 -8.94
CA PRO A 5 11.05 -20.49 -7.86
C PRO A 5 10.15 -19.99 -6.71
N ALA A 6 10.45 -20.45 -5.49
CA ALA A 6 9.77 -20.01 -4.29
C ALA A 6 9.85 -18.48 -4.16
N ARG A 7 8.71 -17.83 -3.97
CA ARG A 7 8.60 -16.40 -3.70
C ARG A 7 9.48 -16.04 -2.50
N PRO A 8 10.33 -15.00 -2.56
CA PRO A 8 10.91 -14.44 -1.36
C PRO A 8 9.77 -13.78 -0.58
N ALA A 9 9.36 -14.42 0.50
CA ALA A 9 8.39 -13.88 1.42
C ALA A 9 9.02 -12.66 2.12
N PHE A 10 8.64 -11.45 1.71
CA PHE A 10 8.68 -10.32 2.63
C PHE A 10 7.63 -10.63 3.71
N VAL A 11 8.09 -11.13 4.85
CA VAL A 11 7.23 -11.33 6.00
C VAL A 11 6.82 -9.95 6.49
N LEU A 12 5.62 -9.54 6.14
CA LEU A 12 4.98 -8.37 6.74
C LEU A 12 4.76 -8.69 8.21
N LEU A 13 5.19 -7.79 9.09
CA LEU A 13 5.01 -7.93 10.54
C LEU A 13 3.52 -7.76 10.86
N GLY A 14 2.89 -8.84 11.23
CA GLY A 14 1.49 -8.96 11.64
C GLY A 14 0.86 -10.14 10.92
N ASP A 15 0.41 -11.14 11.69
CA ASP A 15 -0.44 -12.18 11.11
C ASP A 15 -1.64 -11.49 10.46
N PRO A 16 -1.97 -11.81 9.20
CA PRO A 16 -3.16 -11.27 8.58
C PRO A 16 -4.35 -11.70 9.45
N ILE A 17 -5.14 -10.72 9.87
CA ILE A 17 -6.46 -11.01 10.43
C ILE A 17 -7.12 -11.98 9.44
N PRO A 18 -7.69 -13.11 9.86
CA PRO A 18 -8.31 -14.06 8.96
C PRO A 18 -9.50 -13.39 8.27
N VAL A 19 -9.22 -12.77 7.16
CA VAL A 19 -10.19 -12.07 6.32
C VAL A 19 -10.84 -13.15 5.48
N ASN A 20 -12.16 -13.17 5.44
CA ASN A 20 -12.88 -14.04 4.53
C ASN A 20 -12.50 -13.66 3.08
N SER A 21 -11.51 -14.37 2.52
CA SER A 21 -10.93 -14.12 1.20
C SER A 21 -11.94 -14.20 0.04
N SER A 22 -13.17 -14.62 0.31
CA SER A 22 -14.26 -14.62 -0.65
C SER A 22 -14.79 -13.20 -0.95
N VAL A 23 -14.58 -12.23 -0.06
CA VAL A 23 -15.08 -10.86 -0.21
C VAL A 23 -14.17 -10.05 -1.15
N ILE A 24 -12.85 -10.10 -0.93
CA ILE A 24 -11.86 -9.35 -1.68
C ILE A 24 -10.77 -10.31 -2.15
N PRO A 25 -10.50 -10.39 -3.47
CA PRO A 25 -9.42 -11.24 -3.98
C PRO A 25 -8.05 -10.68 -3.60
N GLU A 26 -7.09 -11.58 -3.33
CA GLU A 26 -5.68 -11.20 -3.19
C GLU A 26 -5.17 -10.59 -4.50
N PRO A 27 -4.31 -9.56 -4.43
CA PRO A 27 -3.64 -9.06 -5.62
C PRO A 27 -2.57 -10.04 -6.08
N GLU A 28 -2.46 -10.23 -7.39
CA GLU A 28 -1.47 -11.13 -8.00
C GLU A 28 -0.85 -10.48 -9.24
N GLY A 29 0.41 -10.90 -9.55
CA GLY A 29 1.08 -10.53 -10.78
C GLY A 29 1.52 -9.07 -10.86
N TRP A 30 1.59 -8.56 -12.09
CA TRP A 30 2.09 -7.22 -12.41
C TRP A 30 1.02 -6.13 -12.31
N GLU A 31 -0.23 -6.50 -12.48
CA GLU A 31 -1.40 -5.62 -12.44
C GLU A 31 -2.50 -6.27 -11.61
N ASP A 32 -3.08 -5.51 -10.68
CA ASP A 32 -4.17 -5.98 -9.86
C ASP A 32 -5.52 -5.83 -10.59
N SER A 33 -6.16 -6.95 -10.86
CA SER A 33 -7.42 -7.00 -11.61
C SER A 33 -8.60 -6.31 -10.91
N LEU A 34 -8.55 -6.18 -9.58
CA LEU A 34 -9.62 -5.52 -8.83
C LEU A 34 -9.54 -4.00 -8.95
N THR A 35 -8.37 -3.43 -8.80
CA THR A 35 -8.19 -1.97 -8.71
C THR A 35 -7.64 -1.34 -9.98
N GLY A 36 -7.01 -2.13 -10.86
CA GLY A 36 -6.27 -1.63 -12.02
C GLY A 36 -4.97 -0.92 -11.65
N LEU A 37 -4.52 -1.05 -10.40
CA LEU A 37 -3.19 -0.61 -10.00
C LEU A 37 -2.14 -1.64 -10.37
N GLU A 38 -0.88 -1.24 -10.23
CA GLU A 38 0.23 -2.18 -10.28
C GLU A 38 0.08 -3.23 -9.15
N GLY A 39 0.50 -4.46 -9.45
CA GLY A 39 0.41 -5.61 -8.56
C GLY A 39 1.70 -5.88 -7.76
N PRO A 40 1.70 -6.92 -6.90
CA PRO A 40 2.80 -7.21 -5.99
C PRO A 40 4.11 -7.58 -6.68
N ASP A 41 4.09 -8.13 -7.90
CA ASP A 41 5.32 -8.46 -8.63
C ASP A 41 6.06 -7.19 -9.07
N LEU A 42 5.33 -6.16 -9.52
CA LEU A 42 5.92 -4.86 -9.85
C LEU A 42 6.45 -4.17 -8.59
N TRP A 43 5.70 -4.22 -7.48
CA TRP A 43 6.14 -3.67 -6.20
C TRP A 43 7.53 -4.16 -5.79
N GLN A 44 7.74 -5.47 -5.78
CA GLN A 44 9.02 -6.06 -5.42
C GLN A 44 10.16 -5.56 -6.30
N ARG A 45 9.94 -5.52 -7.61
CA ARG A 45 10.95 -5.04 -8.57
C ARG A 45 11.27 -3.57 -8.40
N VAL A 46 10.26 -2.72 -8.28
CA VAL A 46 10.41 -1.27 -8.15
C VAL A 46 11.13 -0.91 -6.86
N LEU A 47 10.76 -1.53 -5.73
CA LEU A 47 11.43 -1.28 -4.45
C LEU A 47 12.93 -1.50 -4.55
N VAL A 48 13.37 -2.65 -5.03
CA VAL A 48 14.81 -2.95 -5.14
C VAL A 48 15.50 -1.95 -6.08
N THR A 49 14.88 -1.65 -7.21
CA THR A 49 15.46 -0.76 -8.22
C THR A 49 15.58 0.67 -7.72
N GLU A 50 14.49 1.24 -7.21
CA GLU A 50 14.44 2.66 -6.82
C GLU A 50 15.19 2.92 -5.51
N VAL A 51 15.14 2.01 -4.53
CA VAL A 51 15.92 2.13 -3.30
C VAL A 51 17.43 2.08 -3.61
N THR A 52 17.86 1.13 -4.46
CA THR A 52 19.26 1.04 -4.89
C THR A 52 19.70 2.31 -5.62
N ARG A 53 18.84 2.84 -6.50
CA ARG A 53 19.11 4.08 -7.25
C ARG A 53 19.19 5.27 -6.32
N ALA A 54 18.24 5.42 -5.40
CA ALA A 54 18.22 6.52 -4.43
C ALA A 54 19.49 6.55 -3.57
N ILE A 55 19.85 5.41 -2.99
CA ILE A 55 21.08 5.30 -2.17
C ILE A 55 22.33 5.58 -3.01
N ARG A 56 22.44 4.99 -4.21
CA ARG A 56 23.61 5.13 -5.06
C ARG A 56 23.86 6.56 -5.51
N TYR A 57 22.81 7.30 -5.82
CA TYR A 57 22.92 8.65 -6.38
C TYR A 57 22.58 9.76 -5.38
N GLY A 58 22.33 9.42 -4.12
CA GLY A 58 21.97 10.40 -3.09
C GLY A 58 20.66 11.12 -3.36
N ARG A 59 19.69 10.45 -4.01
CA ARG A 59 18.40 11.04 -4.34
C ARG A 59 17.37 10.78 -3.26
N ALA A 60 16.45 11.73 -3.09
CA ALA A 60 15.33 11.55 -2.19
C ALA A 60 14.39 10.44 -2.69
N LEU A 61 13.91 9.64 -1.76
CA LEU A 61 12.90 8.59 -1.99
C LEU A 61 12.14 8.38 -0.69
N THR A 62 10.85 8.18 -0.76
CA THR A 62 10.06 7.71 0.39
C THR A 62 9.15 6.56 -0.04
N VAL A 63 9.17 5.50 0.74
CA VAL A 63 8.20 4.40 0.63
C VAL A 63 7.08 4.65 1.62
N VAL A 64 5.84 4.56 1.15
CA VAL A 64 4.62 4.65 1.96
C VAL A 64 3.90 3.31 1.89
N VAL A 65 3.48 2.79 3.01
CA VAL A 65 2.52 1.67 3.12
C VAL A 65 1.23 2.19 3.70
N ALA A 66 0.11 1.79 3.12
CA ALA A 66 -1.21 2.17 3.58
C ALA A 66 -2.05 0.92 3.83
N GLU A 67 -2.82 0.93 4.91
CA GLU A 67 -3.81 -0.12 5.23
C GLU A 67 -5.20 0.49 5.24
N VAL A 68 -6.14 -0.20 4.59
CA VAL A 68 -7.55 0.18 4.58
C VAL A 68 -8.29 -0.72 5.57
N ASP A 69 -8.65 -0.16 6.69
CA ASP A 69 -9.38 -0.82 7.76
C ASP A 69 -10.89 -0.66 7.56
N GLY A 70 -11.70 -1.63 8.05
CA GLY A 70 -13.17 -1.59 7.97
C GLY A 70 -13.79 -2.06 6.63
N ILE A 71 -12.98 -2.44 5.64
CA ILE A 71 -13.48 -2.88 4.31
C ILE A 71 -14.19 -4.23 4.39
N VAL A 72 -13.71 -5.12 5.24
CA VAL A 72 -14.31 -6.46 5.40
C VAL A 72 -15.66 -6.35 6.09
N GLU A 73 -15.70 -5.60 7.18
CA GLU A 73 -16.92 -5.31 7.94
C GLU A 73 -17.95 -4.61 7.05
N LEU A 74 -17.50 -3.70 6.17
CA LEU A 74 -18.35 -3.08 5.15
C LEU A 74 -18.95 -4.14 4.21
N GLY A 75 -18.14 -5.10 3.76
CA GLY A 75 -18.58 -6.20 2.91
C GLY A 75 -19.59 -7.13 3.60
N ASP A 76 -19.36 -7.44 4.86
CA ASP A 76 -20.26 -8.27 5.67
C ASP A 76 -21.60 -7.56 5.92
N GLN A 77 -21.59 -6.26 6.12
CA GLN A 77 -22.79 -5.49 6.42
C GLN A 77 -23.59 -5.10 5.17
N TRP A 78 -22.92 -4.71 4.08
CA TRP A 78 -23.55 -4.11 2.90
C TRP A 78 -23.33 -4.89 1.61
N GLY A 79 -22.61 -6.00 1.67
CA GLY A 79 -22.33 -6.86 0.54
C GLY A 79 -20.97 -6.64 -0.10
N THR A 80 -20.45 -7.70 -0.70
CA THR A 80 -19.11 -7.77 -1.32
C THR A 80 -18.87 -6.71 -2.38
N ASP A 81 -19.90 -6.36 -3.16
CA ASP A 81 -19.75 -5.37 -4.24
C ASP A 81 -19.48 -3.97 -3.70
N ILE A 82 -20.06 -3.61 -2.56
CA ILE A 82 -19.79 -2.33 -1.89
C ILE A 82 -18.35 -2.29 -1.39
N ALA A 83 -17.86 -3.35 -0.77
CA ALA A 83 -16.47 -3.44 -0.32
C ALA A 83 -15.47 -3.32 -1.49
N ARG A 84 -15.71 -4.06 -2.57
CA ARG A 84 -14.88 -4.02 -3.79
C ARG A 84 -14.92 -2.66 -4.45
N HIS A 85 -16.08 -2.04 -4.55
CA HIS A 85 -16.22 -0.68 -5.09
C HIS A 85 -15.44 0.32 -4.24
N SER A 86 -15.62 0.30 -2.92
CA SER A 86 -14.91 1.19 -2.00
C SER A 86 -13.39 1.04 -2.11
N LEU A 87 -12.89 -0.19 -2.21
CA LEU A 87 -11.46 -0.42 -2.39
C LEU A 87 -10.92 0.13 -3.72
N ARG A 88 -11.73 0.03 -4.82
CA ARG A 88 -11.37 0.66 -6.10
C ARG A 88 -11.33 2.17 -6.00
N GLU A 89 -12.30 2.79 -5.34
CA GLU A 89 -12.33 4.25 -5.18
C GLU A 89 -11.12 4.77 -4.39
N ILE A 90 -10.75 4.06 -3.31
CA ILE A 90 -9.53 4.37 -2.56
C ILE A 90 -8.28 4.22 -3.43
N ALA A 91 -8.17 3.12 -4.18
CA ALA A 91 -7.08 2.87 -5.09
C ALA A 91 -6.92 3.99 -6.13
N GLN A 92 -8.02 4.40 -6.76
CA GLN A 92 -8.05 5.50 -7.72
C GLN A 92 -7.69 6.84 -7.07
N CYS A 93 -8.13 7.08 -5.83
CA CYS A 93 -7.73 8.25 -5.07
C CYS A 93 -6.22 8.28 -4.85
N LEU A 94 -5.63 7.20 -4.34
CA LEU A 94 -4.18 7.10 -4.15
C LEU A 94 -3.42 7.32 -5.46
N ARG A 95 -3.89 6.73 -6.55
CA ARG A 95 -3.29 6.91 -7.89
C ARG A 95 -3.34 8.36 -8.36
N ARG A 96 -4.44 9.07 -8.18
CA ARG A 96 -4.55 10.48 -8.54
C ARG A 96 -3.61 11.39 -7.75
N LEU A 97 -3.26 11.00 -6.53
CA LEU A 97 -2.36 11.75 -5.67
C LEU A 97 -0.87 11.50 -5.98
N THR A 98 -0.54 10.43 -6.71
CA THR A 98 0.82 10.13 -7.17
C THR A 98 1.13 10.82 -8.50
N ARG A 99 2.41 11.13 -8.72
CA ARG A 99 2.94 11.66 -9.99
C ARG A 99 3.15 10.52 -10.98
N THR A 100 3.40 10.84 -12.24
CA THR A 100 3.74 9.85 -13.27
C THR A 100 5.03 9.08 -12.96
N SER A 101 5.96 9.71 -12.22
CA SER A 101 7.21 9.09 -11.79
C SER A 101 7.09 8.21 -10.55
N ASP A 102 5.94 8.26 -9.87
CA ASP A 102 5.69 7.49 -8.65
C ASP A 102 4.99 6.18 -8.99
N TYR A 103 5.07 5.23 -8.06
CA TYR A 103 4.42 3.95 -8.21
C TYR A 103 3.35 3.78 -7.13
N CYS A 104 2.18 3.29 -7.52
CA CYS A 104 1.06 3.04 -6.62
C CYS A 104 0.56 1.63 -6.86
N THR A 105 0.81 0.74 -5.93
CA THR A 105 0.61 -0.70 -6.05
C THR A 105 -0.37 -1.22 -5.00
N ARG A 106 -1.17 -2.23 -5.34
CA ARG A 106 -1.88 -3.02 -4.34
C ARG A 106 -1.04 -4.23 -3.98
N ILE A 107 -0.68 -4.36 -2.70
CA ILE A 107 0.29 -5.35 -2.21
C ILE A 107 -0.29 -6.39 -1.25
N GLY A 108 -1.56 -6.27 -0.90
CA GLY A 108 -2.31 -7.19 -0.06
C GLY A 108 -3.81 -6.96 -0.18
N LEU A 109 -4.63 -7.71 0.55
CA LEU A 109 -6.09 -7.65 0.49
C LEU A 109 -6.60 -6.21 0.57
N THR A 110 -6.16 -5.49 1.60
CA THR A 110 -6.55 -4.11 1.93
C THR A 110 -5.34 -3.18 1.99
N ARG A 111 -4.17 -3.64 1.51
CA ARG A 111 -2.89 -2.95 1.65
C ARG A 111 -2.37 -2.41 0.34
N PHE A 112 -1.87 -1.18 0.40
CA PHE A 112 -1.25 -0.47 -0.72
C PHE A 112 0.18 -0.10 -0.40
N GLY A 113 1.03 -0.12 -1.43
CA GLY A 113 2.39 0.37 -1.39
C GLY A 113 2.57 1.51 -2.38
N VAL A 114 3.21 2.60 -1.94
CA VAL A 114 3.51 3.74 -2.80
C VAL A 114 5.00 4.05 -2.72
N VAL A 115 5.65 4.22 -3.87
CA VAL A 115 7.03 4.69 -3.95
C VAL A 115 6.99 6.11 -4.50
N LEU A 116 7.32 7.07 -3.65
CA LEU A 116 7.41 8.49 -3.98
C LEU A 116 8.86 8.80 -4.37
N THR A 117 9.11 8.94 -5.66
CA THR A 117 10.43 9.27 -6.20
C THR A 117 10.75 10.76 -6.00
N GLU A 118 12.04 11.09 -5.83
CA GLU A 118 12.49 12.48 -5.60
C GLU A 118 11.72 13.20 -4.47
N THR A 119 11.34 12.45 -3.41
CA THR A 119 10.49 12.92 -2.32
C THR A 119 11.07 12.45 -0.99
N ASN A 120 11.37 13.37 -0.08
CA ASN A 120 11.85 13.06 1.27
C ASN A 120 10.67 12.82 2.25
N GLU A 121 10.99 12.37 3.49
CA GLU A 121 9.95 12.05 4.50
C GLU A 121 9.04 13.24 4.84
N VAL A 122 9.55 14.45 4.85
CA VAL A 122 8.77 15.66 5.16
C VAL A 122 7.80 15.97 4.03
N GLU A 123 8.26 15.85 2.79
CA GLU A 123 7.40 16.04 1.60
C GLU A 123 6.36 14.93 1.48
N ALA A 124 6.69 13.70 1.87
CA ALA A 124 5.77 12.56 1.86
C ALA A 124 4.59 12.76 2.83
N ILE A 125 4.74 13.55 3.90
CA ILE A 125 3.64 13.93 4.80
C ILE A 125 2.50 14.59 4.01
N ASN A 126 2.82 15.44 3.04
CA ASN A 126 1.79 16.10 2.22
C ASN A 126 0.97 15.08 1.40
N PHE A 127 1.60 14.03 0.89
CA PHE A 127 0.89 12.94 0.22
C PHE A 127 -0.02 12.20 1.21
N VAL A 128 0.52 11.83 2.38
CA VAL A 128 -0.23 11.10 3.42
C VAL A 128 -1.44 11.90 3.89
N GLU A 129 -1.27 13.18 4.20
CA GLU A 129 -2.37 14.03 4.68
C GLU A 129 -3.45 14.23 3.61
N ARG A 130 -3.04 14.44 2.35
CA ARG A 130 -4.00 14.50 1.23
C ARG A 130 -4.75 13.18 1.04
N ALA A 131 -4.06 12.06 1.11
CA ALA A 131 -4.68 10.75 1.00
C ALA A 131 -5.68 10.50 2.15
N ARG A 132 -5.29 10.88 3.38
CA ARG A 132 -6.14 10.80 4.58
C ARG A 132 -7.41 11.65 4.47
N GLU A 133 -7.29 12.81 3.84
CA GLU A 133 -8.41 13.74 3.66
C GLU A 133 -9.30 13.36 2.47
N GLU A 134 -8.72 12.98 1.34
CA GLU A 134 -9.45 12.76 0.09
C GLU A 134 -10.08 11.37 -0.01
N ALA A 135 -9.39 10.31 0.44
CA ALA A 135 -9.86 8.94 0.26
C ALA A 135 -11.23 8.67 0.93
N PRO A 136 -11.52 9.12 2.16
CA PRO A 136 -12.84 8.93 2.76
C PRO A 136 -13.96 9.63 1.99
N ARG A 137 -13.66 10.73 1.29
CA ARG A 137 -14.64 11.48 0.50
C ARG A 137 -15.08 10.74 -0.78
N THR A 138 -14.31 9.77 -1.23
CA THR A 138 -14.65 8.95 -2.39
C THR A 138 -15.60 7.81 -2.06
N LEU A 139 -15.80 7.53 -0.77
CA LEU A 139 -16.59 6.40 -0.30
C LEU A 139 -18.09 6.72 -0.28
N PRO A 140 -18.94 5.71 -0.51
CA PRO A 140 -20.37 5.85 -0.29
C PRO A 140 -20.65 6.09 1.21
N ARG A 141 -21.83 6.62 1.55
CA ARG A 141 -22.24 6.84 2.95
C ARG A 141 -22.18 5.60 3.83
N SER A 142 -22.35 4.41 3.24
CA SER A 142 -22.14 3.13 3.92
C SER A 142 -20.70 2.89 4.36
N GLY A 143 -19.73 3.64 3.82
CA GLY A 143 -18.30 3.53 4.14
C GLY A 143 -17.82 4.34 5.34
N ASP A 144 -18.70 4.89 6.17
CA ASP A 144 -18.32 5.73 7.32
C ASP A 144 -17.38 5.02 8.33
N GLY A 145 -17.35 3.67 8.34
CA GLY A 145 -16.45 2.86 9.17
C GLY A 145 -15.06 2.61 8.55
N VAL A 146 -14.89 2.93 7.26
CA VAL A 146 -13.62 2.66 6.55
C VAL A 146 -12.59 3.75 6.87
N ARG A 147 -11.38 3.34 7.22
CA ARG A 147 -10.28 4.24 7.61
C ARG A 147 -8.99 3.83 6.92
N LEU A 148 -8.12 4.81 6.68
CA LEU A 148 -6.78 4.57 6.17
C LEU A 148 -5.75 4.85 7.25
N ALA A 149 -4.83 3.90 7.44
CA ALA A 149 -3.63 4.05 8.24
C ALA A 149 -2.41 4.11 7.32
N PHE A 150 -1.38 4.85 7.72
CA PHE A 150 -0.18 5.03 6.92
C PHE A 150 1.09 4.85 7.73
N GLY A 151 2.10 4.27 7.09
CA GLY A 151 3.46 4.31 7.56
C GLY A 151 4.39 4.66 6.41
N TRP A 152 5.43 5.42 6.66
CA TRP A 152 6.37 5.82 5.60
C TRP A 152 7.80 5.91 6.13
N ALA A 153 8.76 5.71 5.25
CA ALA A 153 10.18 5.81 5.56
C ALA A 153 10.99 6.13 4.31
N SER A 154 12.08 6.88 4.48
CA SER A 154 13.11 7.09 3.46
C SER A 154 14.31 6.17 3.70
N PRO A 155 15.04 5.75 2.64
CA PRO A 155 16.19 4.87 2.78
C PRO A 155 17.31 5.49 3.64
N LEU A 156 17.93 4.64 4.46
CA LEU A 156 19.17 4.96 5.16
C LEU A 156 20.38 4.43 4.37
N ALA A 157 21.55 4.99 4.62
CA ALA A 157 22.79 4.52 3.98
C ALA A 157 23.00 3.02 4.24
N GLY A 158 23.17 2.24 3.17
CA GLY A 158 23.37 0.80 3.25
C GLY A 158 22.13 -0.04 3.60
N GLU A 159 20.97 0.59 3.69
CA GLU A 159 19.72 -0.12 4.01
C GLU A 159 19.20 -0.94 2.82
N SER A 160 18.70 -2.13 3.10
CA SER A 160 18.01 -2.94 2.08
C SER A 160 16.57 -2.44 1.88
N ALA A 161 16.01 -2.69 0.70
CA ALA A 161 14.61 -2.39 0.40
C ALA A 161 13.65 -3.06 1.40
N GLY A 162 13.94 -4.31 1.82
CA GLY A 162 13.14 -5.01 2.82
C GLY A 162 13.17 -4.35 4.20
N SER A 163 14.34 -3.90 4.66
CA SER A 163 14.48 -3.18 5.95
C SER A 163 13.73 -1.85 5.92
N LEU A 164 13.77 -1.14 4.80
CA LEU A 164 13.04 0.11 4.59
C LEU A 164 11.52 -0.10 4.73
N VAL A 165 10.98 -1.12 4.03
CA VAL A 165 9.55 -1.47 4.13
C VAL A 165 9.17 -1.85 5.56
N LEU A 166 9.99 -2.63 6.26
CA LEU A 166 9.75 -2.98 7.67
C LEU A 166 9.69 -1.76 8.59
N ARG A 167 10.48 -0.70 8.31
CA ARG A 167 10.39 0.56 9.07
C ARG A 167 9.09 1.31 8.79
N ALA A 168 8.66 1.35 7.54
CA ALA A 168 7.36 1.92 7.18
C ALA A 168 6.22 1.13 7.82
N ASP A 169 6.27 -0.20 7.78
CA ASP A 169 5.27 -1.07 8.42
C ASP A 169 5.19 -0.86 9.94
N ARG A 170 6.31 -0.73 10.63
CA ARG A 170 6.30 -0.45 12.08
C ARG A 170 5.57 0.86 12.40
N ARG A 171 5.77 1.91 11.59
CA ARG A 171 5.05 3.18 11.76
C ARG A 171 3.56 3.03 11.49
N LEU A 172 3.19 2.26 10.46
CA LEU A 172 1.80 1.91 10.17
C LEU A 172 1.14 1.20 11.36
N MET A 173 1.79 0.17 11.92
CA MET A 173 1.28 -0.55 13.08
C MET A 173 1.15 0.34 14.32
N GLN A 174 2.09 1.26 14.54
CA GLN A 174 2.00 2.25 15.61
C GLN A 174 0.80 3.20 15.41
N GLU A 175 0.56 3.65 14.20
CA GLU A 175 -0.61 4.48 13.89
C GLU A 175 -1.91 3.71 14.16
N MET A 176 -2.01 2.45 13.73
CA MET A 176 -3.19 1.62 13.98
C MET A 176 -3.43 1.37 15.47
N ALA A 177 -2.36 1.15 16.25
CA ALA A 177 -2.45 0.92 17.70
C ALA A 177 -2.85 2.16 18.51
N ASN A 178 -2.66 3.37 17.97
CA ASN A 178 -2.95 4.64 18.66
C ASN A 178 -4.35 5.19 18.34
N ARG A 179 -5.18 4.42 17.64
CA ARG A 179 -6.58 4.74 17.30
C ARG A 179 -7.55 4.11 18.27
#